data_3bc508f85671143cded85977aacb02e8
#
_entry.id   3bc508f85671143cded85977aacb02e8
#
_cell.length_a   1.000
_cell.length_b   1.000
_cell.length_c   1.000
_cell.angle_alpha   90.00
_cell.angle_beta   90.00
_cell.angle_gamma   90.00
#
_symmetry.space_group_name_H-M   'P 1'
#
loop_
_entity.id
_entity.type
_entity.pdbx_description
1 polymer ?
#
loop_
_entity_poly.entity_id
_entity_poly.type
_entity_poly.pdbx_seq_one_letter_code
_entity_poly.pdbx_strand_id
1 'polypeptide(L)'
;MSKKKIKIKDREVRILEKDGMDFICITDIAKAGKQGKGRAADFIRNYLKNPTNLQFLFIWEKLNNKNFKVDLAVHFRFKVTENNFTLSTSQWINETNANGLIVEKGKYGGTYAHEDIAYHFANWFDVEFYVYFIMKFREMAQLKDKSAQFYLNKIFDSTLEANQLAKFLVDGQTLLEEE
;
A
#
# COMPACT_ATOMS: atom_id res chain seq x y z
N MET A 1 -14.58 -6.91 -14.85
CA MET A 1 -13.74 -7.15 -13.64
C MET A 1 -13.39 -8.61 -13.58
N SER A 2 -12.11 -8.94 -13.60
CA SER A 2 -11.61 -10.31 -13.45
C SER A 2 -11.11 -10.49 -12.02
N LYS A 3 -11.24 -11.70 -11.46
CA LYS A 3 -10.75 -12.02 -10.10
C LYS A 3 -9.67 -13.10 -10.22
N LYS A 4 -8.51 -12.83 -9.65
CA LYS A 4 -7.37 -13.74 -9.57
C LYS A 4 -7.03 -14.00 -8.10
N LYS A 5 -6.26 -15.04 -7.84
CA LYS A 5 -5.74 -15.34 -6.51
C LYS A 5 -4.26 -15.65 -6.61
N ILE A 6 -3.50 -15.18 -5.63
CA ILE A 6 -2.12 -15.57 -5.44
C ILE A 6 -1.96 -16.24 -4.08
N LYS A 7 -1.07 -17.21 -3.99
CA LYS A 7 -0.73 -17.85 -2.73
C LYS A 7 0.55 -17.25 -2.17
N ILE A 8 0.45 -16.65 -0.97
CA ILE A 8 1.58 -16.08 -0.23
C ILE A 8 1.72 -16.85 1.06
N LYS A 9 2.83 -17.61 1.22
CA LYS A 9 2.94 -18.65 2.25
C LYS A 9 1.76 -19.64 2.10
N ASP A 10 1.00 -19.87 3.17
CA ASP A 10 -0.16 -20.77 3.16
C ASP A 10 -1.50 -20.03 3.00
N ARG A 11 -1.49 -18.77 2.59
CA ARG A 11 -2.69 -17.93 2.48
C ARG A 11 -2.94 -17.50 1.05
N GLU A 12 -4.22 -17.50 0.67
CA GLU A 12 -4.66 -16.92 -0.61
C GLU A 12 -4.94 -15.44 -0.42
N VAL A 13 -4.39 -14.61 -1.33
CA VAL A 13 -4.69 -13.18 -1.46
C VAL A 13 -5.41 -12.97 -2.77
N ARG A 14 -6.62 -12.42 -2.72
CA ARG A 14 -7.43 -12.12 -3.90
C ARG A 14 -6.95 -10.84 -4.58
N ILE A 15 -7.01 -10.85 -5.90
CA ILE A 15 -6.73 -9.69 -6.75
C ILE A 15 -7.96 -9.45 -7.61
N LEU A 16 -8.38 -8.19 -7.69
CA LEU A 16 -9.45 -7.70 -8.54
C LEU A 16 -8.82 -6.84 -9.64
N GLU A 17 -8.99 -7.24 -10.89
CA GLU A 17 -8.58 -6.42 -12.04
C GLU A 17 -9.73 -5.49 -12.43
N LYS A 18 -9.47 -4.20 -12.45
CA LYS A 18 -10.41 -3.15 -12.83
C LYS A 18 -9.70 -2.12 -13.69
N ASP A 19 -10.23 -1.84 -14.88
CA ASP A 19 -9.72 -0.83 -15.79
C ASP A 19 -8.22 -1.00 -16.14
N GLY A 20 -7.77 -2.25 -16.25
CA GLY A 20 -6.37 -2.60 -16.54
C GLY A 20 -5.41 -2.50 -15.33
N MET A 21 -5.92 -2.16 -14.14
CA MET A 21 -5.16 -2.05 -12.90
C MET A 21 -5.49 -3.20 -11.95
N ASP A 22 -4.48 -3.69 -11.24
CA ASP A 22 -4.64 -4.73 -10.22
C ASP A 22 -4.93 -4.09 -8.84
N PHE A 23 -6.04 -4.48 -8.23
CA PHE A 23 -6.43 -4.13 -6.87
C PHE A 23 -6.30 -5.37 -5.97
N ILE A 24 -5.46 -5.29 -4.95
CA ILE A 24 -5.11 -6.40 -4.08
C ILE A 24 -5.94 -6.34 -2.81
N CYS A 25 -6.48 -7.48 -2.37
CA CYS A 25 -7.31 -7.57 -1.18
C CYS A 25 -6.48 -7.38 0.09
N ILE A 26 -6.43 -6.15 0.63
CA ILE A 26 -5.73 -5.86 1.89
C ILE A 26 -6.40 -6.51 3.11
N THR A 27 -7.68 -6.88 3.00
CA THR A 27 -8.36 -7.71 4.01
C THR A 27 -7.72 -9.10 4.10
N ASP A 28 -7.33 -9.70 2.97
CA ASP A 28 -6.67 -11.00 2.95
C ASP A 28 -5.22 -10.88 3.44
N ILE A 29 -4.52 -9.79 3.10
CA ILE A 29 -3.20 -9.46 3.66
C ILE A 29 -3.27 -9.38 5.19
N ALA A 30 -4.23 -8.62 5.74
CA ALA A 30 -4.41 -8.49 7.18
C ALA A 30 -4.75 -9.81 7.89
N LYS A 31 -5.37 -10.76 7.19
CA LYS A 31 -5.62 -12.12 7.71
C LYS A 31 -4.39 -13.03 7.61
N ALA A 32 -3.50 -12.77 6.66
CA ALA A 32 -2.33 -13.61 6.39
C ALA A 32 -1.14 -13.28 7.28
N GLY A 33 -1.00 -12.03 7.74
CA GLY A 33 0.10 -11.58 8.59
C GLY A 33 0.06 -12.17 10.01
N LYS A 34 1.20 -12.15 10.69
CA LYS A 34 1.38 -12.71 12.04
C LYS A 34 0.84 -11.82 13.18
N GLN A 35 0.42 -10.61 12.87
CA GLN A 35 0.00 -9.60 13.87
C GLN A 35 -1.28 -9.97 14.64
N GLY A 36 -1.42 -11.24 15.00
CA GLY A 36 -2.20 -11.63 16.13
C GLY A 36 -3.72 -11.63 15.98
N LYS A 37 -4.39 -11.72 17.09
CA LYS A 37 -5.80 -12.02 17.33
C LYS A 37 -6.79 -10.89 16.99
N GLY A 38 -6.46 -9.96 16.07
CA GLY A 38 -7.32 -8.87 15.66
C GLY A 38 -8.17 -9.17 14.42
N ARG A 39 -9.27 -8.44 14.24
CA ARG A 39 -10.06 -8.50 13.02
C ARG A 39 -9.37 -7.69 11.91
N ALA A 40 -9.36 -8.20 10.69
CA ALA A 40 -8.78 -7.50 9.54
C ALA A 40 -9.30 -6.07 9.36
N ALA A 41 -10.58 -5.85 9.65
CA ALA A 41 -11.20 -4.53 9.60
C ALA A 41 -10.58 -3.53 10.61
N ASP A 42 -10.14 -4.01 11.77
CA ASP A 42 -9.52 -3.14 12.79
C ASP A 42 -8.11 -2.72 12.35
N PHE A 43 -7.35 -3.61 11.72
CA PHE A 43 -6.05 -3.26 11.14
C PHE A 43 -6.17 -2.24 10.02
N ILE A 44 -7.15 -2.40 9.12
CA ILE A 44 -7.40 -1.43 8.03
C ILE A 44 -7.83 -0.08 8.61
N ARG A 45 -8.67 -0.07 9.66
CA ARG A 45 -9.05 1.16 10.35
C ARG A 45 -7.85 1.84 11.01
N ASN A 46 -6.98 1.07 11.66
CA ASN A 46 -5.76 1.59 12.27
C ASN A 46 -4.78 2.14 11.23
N TYR A 47 -4.70 1.52 10.05
CA TYR A 47 -3.95 2.05 8.93
C TYR A 47 -4.43 3.44 8.51
N LEU A 48 -5.76 3.64 8.39
CA LEU A 48 -6.37 4.92 8.05
C LEU A 48 -6.28 5.97 9.17
N LYS A 49 -6.11 5.54 10.42
CA LYS A 49 -5.89 6.42 11.57
C LYS A 49 -4.44 6.87 11.74
N ASN A 50 -3.51 6.26 11.03
CA ASN A 50 -2.10 6.66 11.09
C ASN A 50 -1.87 7.88 10.19
N PRO A 51 -1.35 9.01 10.72
CA PRO A 51 -1.14 10.23 9.95
C PRO A 51 -0.24 10.03 8.72
N THR A 52 0.83 9.23 8.86
CA THR A 52 1.78 8.95 7.76
C THR A 52 1.10 8.15 6.65
N ASN A 53 0.31 7.14 7.02
CA ASN A 53 -0.40 6.31 6.04
C ASN A 53 -1.49 7.12 5.32
N LEU A 54 -2.21 7.97 6.05
CA LEU A 54 -3.22 8.83 5.45
C LEU A 54 -2.60 9.89 4.53
N GLN A 55 -1.40 10.37 4.89
CA GLN A 55 -0.60 11.24 4.02
C GLN A 55 -0.20 10.52 2.72
N PHE A 56 0.22 9.26 2.80
CA PHE A 56 0.53 8.45 1.61
C PHE A 56 -0.69 8.32 0.70
N LEU A 57 -1.86 7.94 1.24
CA LEU A 57 -3.11 7.83 0.50
C LEU A 57 -3.48 9.16 -0.18
N PHE A 58 -3.37 10.27 0.55
CA PHE A 58 -3.65 11.60 0.03
C PHE A 58 -2.75 11.95 -1.18
N ILE A 59 -1.44 11.71 -1.07
CA ILE A 59 -0.50 11.99 -2.16
C ILE A 59 -0.79 11.09 -3.34
N TRP A 60 -1.00 9.79 -3.10
CA TRP A 60 -1.31 8.84 -4.14
C TRP A 60 -2.57 9.24 -4.93
N GLU A 61 -3.66 9.53 -4.24
CA GLU A 61 -4.91 9.99 -4.86
C GLU A 61 -4.72 11.29 -5.64
N LYS A 62 -4.02 12.26 -5.07
CA LYS A 62 -3.73 13.55 -5.74
C LYS A 62 -2.97 13.36 -7.06
N LEU A 63 -2.08 12.40 -7.14
CA LEU A 63 -1.29 12.12 -8.33
C LEU A 63 -2.05 11.30 -9.38
N ASN A 64 -2.93 10.38 -8.95
CA ASN A 64 -3.53 9.36 -9.82
C ASN A 64 -5.04 9.56 -10.06
N ASN A 65 -5.69 10.49 -9.34
CA ASN A 65 -7.13 10.69 -9.40
C ASN A 65 -7.51 12.15 -9.68
N LYS A 66 -7.86 12.43 -10.92
CA LYS A 66 -8.24 13.81 -11.35
C LYS A 66 -9.51 14.33 -10.67
N ASN A 67 -10.36 13.43 -10.17
CA ASN A 67 -11.63 13.78 -9.53
C ASN A 67 -11.55 13.75 -7.99
N PHE A 68 -10.34 13.65 -7.44
CA PHE A 68 -10.12 13.62 -6.01
C PHE A 68 -10.44 14.94 -5.34
N LYS A 69 -11.25 14.91 -4.29
CA LYS A 69 -11.66 16.09 -3.55
C LYS A 69 -10.61 16.45 -2.49
N VAL A 70 -9.61 17.19 -2.91
CA VAL A 70 -8.42 17.55 -2.11
C VAL A 70 -8.82 18.21 -0.79
N ASP A 71 -9.75 19.17 -0.82
CA ASP A 71 -10.14 19.94 0.38
C ASP A 71 -10.72 19.06 1.49
N LEU A 72 -11.57 18.09 1.11
CA LEU A 72 -12.15 17.14 2.05
C LEU A 72 -11.10 16.16 2.60
N ALA A 73 -10.15 15.75 1.77
CA ALA A 73 -9.07 14.90 2.19
C ALA A 73 -8.09 15.63 3.15
N VAL A 74 -7.83 16.92 2.92
CA VAL A 74 -7.06 17.77 3.84
C VAL A 74 -7.74 17.84 5.21
N HIS A 75 -9.07 18.00 5.24
CA HIS A 75 -9.82 17.98 6.50
C HIS A 75 -9.59 16.67 7.29
N PHE A 76 -9.65 15.51 6.65
CA PHE A 76 -9.34 14.24 7.32
C PHE A 76 -7.91 14.17 7.85
N ARG A 77 -6.94 14.72 7.11
CA ARG A 77 -5.53 14.76 7.54
C ARG A 77 -5.31 15.60 8.79
N PHE A 78 -6.07 16.67 8.98
CA PHE A 78 -6.04 17.43 10.24
C PHE A 78 -6.71 16.65 11.37
N LYS A 79 -7.87 16.07 11.10
CA LYS A 79 -8.63 15.32 12.11
C LYS A 79 -7.96 14.05 12.60
N VAL A 80 -7.08 13.42 11.80
CA VAL A 80 -6.42 12.16 12.17
C VAL A 80 -5.54 12.29 13.41
N THR A 81 -5.15 13.49 13.79
CA THR A 81 -4.37 13.77 15.02
C THR A 81 -5.25 13.88 16.27
N GLU A 82 -6.57 13.94 16.13
CA GLU A 82 -7.51 14.01 17.26
C GLU A 82 -7.70 12.62 17.89
N ASN A 83 -7.72 12.55 19.22
CA ASN A 83 -7.76 11.29 19.98
C ASN A 83 -8.96 10.40 19.64
N ASN A 84 -10.12 10.99 19.35
CA ASN A 84 -11.37 10.26 19.08
C ASN A 84 -11.68 10.11 17.58
N PHE A 85 -10.76 10.49 16.72
CA PHE A 85 -10.99 10.39 15.29
C PHE A 85 -11.08 8.94 14.82
N THR A 86 -12.07 8.67 13.99
CA THR A 86 -12.23 7.40 13.29
C THR A 86 -12.55 7.65 11.83
N LEU A 87 -11.89 6.92 10.94
CA LEU A 87 -12.13 6.97 9.51
C LEU A 87 -12.33 5.56 8.97
N SER A 88 -13.49 5.33 8.36
CA SER A 88 -13.74 4.09 7.63
C SER A 88 -13.27 4.21 6.17
N THR A 89 -12.90 3.08 5.56
CA THR A 89 -12.57 3.05 4.13
C THR A 89 -13.70 3.58 3.25
N SER A 90 -14.94 3.21 3.57
CA SER A 90 -16.10 3.68 2.81
C SER A 90 -16.30 5.19 2.94
N GLN A 91 -16.04 5.75 4.12
CA GLN A 91 -16.13 7.19 4.34
C GLN A 91 -15.06 7.92 3.53
N TRP A 92 -13.80 7.46 3.60
CA TRP A 92 -12.71 8.00 2.78
C TRP A 92 -13.10 8.02 1.29
N ILE A 93 -13.55 6.89 0.74
CA ILE A 93 -13.94 6.77 -0.67
C ILE A 93 -15.07 7.74 -1.02
N ASN A 94 -16.17 7.73 -0.26
CA ASN A 94 -17.38 8.44 -0.61
C ASN A 94 -17.23 9.96 -0.47
N GLU A 95 -16.54 10.42 0.56
CA GLU A 95 -16.41 11.86 0.81
C GLU A 95 -15.34 12.49 -0.07
N THR A 96 -14.18 11.81 -0.25
CA THR A 96 -13.07 12.37 -1.03
C THR A 96 -13.10 11.98 -2.51
N ASN A 97 -14.01 11.11 -2.93
CA ASN A 97 -14.04 10.52 -4.26
C ASN A 97 -12.74 9.75 -4.59
N ALA A 98 -12.17 9.11 -3.58
CA ALA A 98 -10.96 8.29 -3.73
C ALA A 98 -11.23 7.09 -4.62
N ASN A 99 -10.26 6.72 -5.46
CA ASN A 99 -10.34 5.58 -6.38
C ASN A 99 -9.29 4.50 -6.15
N GLY A 100 -8.28 4.76 -5.33
CA GLY A 100 -7.23 3.81 -4.98
C GLY A 100 -7.67 2.69 -4.04
N LEU A 101 -8.87 2.80 -3.45
CA LEU A 101 -9.47 1.80 -2.59
C LEU A 101 -10.84 1.39 -3.10
N ILE A 102 -11.19 0.10 -2.95
CA ILE A 102 -12.49 -0.47 -3.31
C ILE A 102 -13.01 -1.30 -2.14
N VAL A 103 -14.29 -1.12 -1.78
CA VAL A 103 -14.93 -1.93 -0.74
C VAL A 103 -16.02 -2.81 -1.36
N GLU A 104 -15.80 -4.13 -1.33
CA GLU A 104 -16.84 -5.10 -1.65
C GLU A 104 -17.56 -5.53 -0.36
N LYS A 105 -18.89 -5.44 -0.34
CA LYS A 105 -19.74 -5.87 0.79
C LYS A 105 -20.10 -7.36 0.67
N GLY A 106 -20.51 -7.97 1.78
CA GLY A 106 -21.04 -9.33 1.84
C GLY A 106 -20.06 -10.37 2.41
N LYS A 107 -20.51 -11.62 2.46
CA LYS A 107 -19.81 -12.76 3.09
C LYS A 107 -18.37 -12.96 2.54
N TYR A 108 -18.20 -12.74 1.26
CA TYR A 108 -16.92 -12.87 0.56
C TYR A 108 -16.32 -11.52 0.18
N GLY A 109 -16.83 -10.43 0.74
CA GLY A 109 -16.34 -9.08 0.52
C GLY A 109 -14.96 -8.84 1.09
N GLY A 110 -14.50 -7.61 0.98
CA GLY A 110 -13.21 -7.16 1.49
C GLY A 110 -12.88 -5.76 1.01
N THR A 111 -11.79 -5.22 1.54
CA THR A 111 -11.20 -3.98 1.06
C THR A 111 -10.06 -4.34 0.12
N TYR A 112 -10.13 -3.81 -1.08
CA TYR A 112 -9.10 -3.93 -2.11
C TYR A 112 -8.41 -2.58 -2.25
N ALA A 113 -7.12 -2.59 -2.49
CA ALA A 113 -6.30 -1.41 -2.70
C ALA A 113 -5.53 -1.54 -4.02
N HIS A 114 -5.34 -0.43 -4.72
CA HIS A 114 -4.38 -0.38 -5.83
C HIS A 114 -3.04 -0.98 -5.38
N GLU A 115 -2.30 -1.60 -6.28
CA GLU A 115 -1.07 -2.32 -5.94
C GLU A 115 -0.10 -1.49 -5.09
N ASP A 116 0.15 -0.22 -5.42
CA ASP A 116 1.03 0.67 -4.64
C ASP A 116 0.56 0.84 -3.19
N ILE A 117 -0.76 1.02 -3.01
CA ILE A 117 -1.36 1.18 -1.69
C ILE A 117 -1.32 -0.14 -0.93
N ALA A 118 -1.50 -1.27 -1.60
CA ALA A 118 -1.41 -2.58 -1.00
C ALA A 118 0.03 -2.92 -0.55
N TYR A 119 1.04 -2.53 -1.34
CA TYR A 119 2.46 -2.64 -0.95
C TYR A 119 2.75 -1.80 0.30
N HIS A 120 2.30 -0.54 0.31
CA HIS A 120 2.47 0.34 1.45
C HIS A 120 1.75 -0.21 2.70
N PHE A 121 0.53 -0.72 2.55
CA PHE A 121 -0.21 -1.37 3.64
C PHE A 121 0.54 -2.60 4.17
N ALA A 122 1.04 -3.46 3.31
CA ALA A 122 1.76 -4.67 3.69
C ALA A 122 3.05 -4.34 4.47
N ASN A 123 3.81 -3.34 4.02
CA ASN A 123 5.01 -2.86 4.71
C ASN A 123 4.68 -2.31 6.11
N TRP A 124 3.64 -1.49 6.23
CA TRP A 124 3.20 -0.96 7.52
C TRP A 124 2.69 -2.06 8.47
N PHE A 125 2.00 -3.06 7.91
CA PHE A 125 1.31 -4.09 8.68
C PHE A 125 2.26 -5.19 9.20
N ASP A 126 3.12 -5.72 8.35
CA ASP A 126 4.03 -6.83 8.67
C ASP A 126 5.20 -6.86 7.67
N VAL A 127 6.37 -6.42 8.10
CA VAL A 127 7.56 -6.32 7.26
C VAL A 127 8.01 -7.68 6.72
N GLU A 128 7.91 -8.74 7.52
CA GLU A 128 8.25 -10.10 7.06
C GLU A 128 7.30 -10.53 5.93
N PHE A 129 5.99 -10.31 6.12
CA PHE A 129 5.00 -10.59 5.09
C PHE A 129 5.24 -9.73 3.84
N TYR A 130 5.62 -8.47 3.99
CA TYR A 130 5.93 -7.56 2.90
C TYR A 130 7.05 -8.08 2.00
N VAL A 131 8.12 -8.62 2.57
CA VAL A 131 9.22 -9.22 1.80
C VAL A 131 8.72 -10.38 0.94
N TYR A 132 7.95 -11.31 1.52
CA TYR A 132 7.36 -12.43 0.76
C TYR A 132 6.38 -11.96 -0.30
N PHE A 133 5.60 -10.94 0.01
CA PHE A 133 4.64 -10.35 -0.91
C PHE A 133 5.33 -9.77 -2.15
N ILE A 134 6.39 -8.98 -1.98
CA ILE A 134 7.21 -8.45 -3.08
C ILE A 134 7.80 -9.60 -3.92
N MET A 135 8.37 -10.61 -3.27
CA MET A 135 8.95 -11.75 -3.99
C MET A 135 7.93 -12.46 -4.88
N LYS A 136 6.72 -12.68 -4.37
CA LYS A 136 5.63 -13.32 -5.14
C LYS A 136 5.12 -12.45 -6.28
N PHE A 137 4.96 -11.17 -6.05
CA PHE A 137 4.56 -10.23 -7.11
C PHE A 137 5.60 -10.14 -8.22
N ARG A 138 6.89 -10.14 -7.86
CA ARG A 138 7.98 -10.18 -8.82
C ARG A 138 7.95 -11.45 -9.67
N GLU A 139 7.76 -12.61 -9.03
CA GLU A 139 7.63 -13.90 -9.72
C GLU A 139 6.48 -13.87 -10.74
N MET A 140 5.31 -13.34 -10.35
CA MET A 140 4.17 -13.18 -11.23
C MET A 140 4.41 -12.20 -12.38
N ALA A 141 5.08 -11.09 -12.12
CA ALA A 141 5.41 -10.09 -13.13
C ALA A 141 6.37 -10.64 -14.20
N GLN A 142 7.33 -11.47 -13.77
CA GLN A 142 8.25 -12.18 -14.71
C GLN A 142 7.51 -13.11 -15.68
N LEU A 143 6.37 -13.65 -15.24
CA LEU A 143 5.54 -14.53 -16.08
C LEU A 143 4.63 -13.76 -17.05
N LYS A 144 4.42 -12.47 -16.84
CA LYS A 144 3.41 -11.71 -17.57
C LYS A 144 3.90 -10.84 -18.71
N ASP A 145 5.09 -10.23 -18.65
CA ASP A 145 5.60 -9.41 -19.76
C ASP A 145 6.96 -8.74 -19.45
N LYS A 146 7.76 -8.48 -20.51
CA LYS A 146 9.02 -7.74 -20.45
C LYS A 146 8.85 -6.30 -19.94
N SER A 147 7.66 -5.69 -20.10
CA SER A 147 7.37 -4.35 -19.59
C SER A 147 7.30 -4.30 -18.05
N ALA A 148 6.70 -5.30 -17.42
CA ALA A 148 6.69 -5.42 -15.96
C ALA A 148 8.10 -5.58 -15.38
N GLN A 149 8.96 -6.33 -16.09
CA GLN A 149 10.39 -6.46 -15.76
C GLN A 149 11.11 -5.10 -15.79
N PHE A 150 10.79 -4.25 -16.77
CA PHE A 150 11.36 -2.92 -16.88
C PHE A 150 11.00 -2.02 -15.67
N TYR A 151 9.74 -2.02 -15.25
CA TYR A 151 9.30 -1.24 -14.07
C TYR A 151 9.90 -1.77 -12.77
N LEU A 152 9.97 -3.08 -12.60
CA LEU A 152 10.59 -3.69 -11.42
C LEU A 152 12.09 -3.38 -11.35
N ASN A 153 12.80 -3.45 -12.48
CA ASN A 153 14.21 -3.08 -12.54
C ASN A 153 14.39 -1.60 -12.19
N LYS A 154 13.53 -0.71 -12.70
CA LYS A 154 13.58 0.72 -12.40
C LYS A 154 13.37 1.03 -10.91
N ILE A 155 12.45 0.31 -10.24
CA ILE A 155 12.27 0.42 -8.77
C ILE A 155 13.53 -0.10 -8.05
N PHE A 156 14.12 -1.18 -8.54
CA PHE A 156 15.34 -1.75 -7.96
C PHE A 156 16.54 -0.82 -8.12
N ASP A 157 16.71 -0.25 -9.31
CA ASP A 157 17.78 0.70 -9.59
C ASP A 157 17.64 1.94 -8.72
N SER A 158 16.43 2.48 -8.56
CA SER A 158 16.17 3.63 -7.68
C SER A 158 16.45 3.31 -6.20
N THR A 159 16.19 2.08 -5.75
CA THR A 159 16.50 1.64 -4.39
C THR A 159 18.01 1.42 -4.21
N LEU A 160 18.67 0.90 -5.24
CA LEU A 160 20.14 0.73 -5.24
C LEU A 160 20.85 2.10 -5.26
N GLU A 161 20.35 3.04 -6.09
CA GLU A 161 20.86 4.41 -6.13
C GLU A 161 20.64 5.13 -4.79
N ALA A 162 19.47 4.95 -4.14
CA ALA A 162 19.22 5.50 -2.81
C ALA A 162 20.17 4.91 -1.75
N ASN A 163 20.46 3.60 -1.81
CA ASN A 163 21.39 2.96 -0.92
C ASN A 163 22.84 3.39 -1.19
N GLN A 164 23.21 3.60 -2.46
CA GLN A 164 24.54 4.14 -2.83
C GLN A 164 24.68 5.59 -2.38
N LEU A 165 23.61 6.40 -2.53
CA LEU A 165 23.59 7.79 -2.06
C LEU A 165 23.69 7.87 -0.53
N ALA A 166 22.94 7.01 0.19
CA ALA A 166 23.03 6.93 1.64
C ALA A 166 24.45 6.54 2.10
N LYS A 167 25.07 5.57 1.43
CA LYS A 167 26.46 5.19 1.71
C LYS A 167 27.44 6.33 1.44
N PHE A 168 27.27 7.04 0.32
CA PHE A 168 28.09 8.20 -0.02
C PHE A 168 27.97 9.34 1.00
N LEU A 169 26.74 9.57 1.53
CA LEU A 169 26.52 10.58 2.58
C LEU A 169 27.13 10.17 3.92
N VAL A 170 27.11 8.87 4.28
CA VAL A 170 27.75 8.36 5.49
C VAL A 170 29.27 8.44 5.36
N ASP A 171 29.83 7.99 4.24
CA ASP A 171 31.27 8.03 3.96
C ASP A 171 31.78 9.48 3.87
N GLY A 172 30.95 10.42 3.36
CA GLY A 172 31.27 11.86 3.31
C GLY A 172 31.23 12.54 4.67
N GLN A 173 30.44 12.09 5.63
CA GLN A 173 30.45 12.58 7.00
C GLN A 173 31.70 12.17 7.77
N THR A 174 32.21 10.96 7.53
CA THR A 174 33.44 10.46 8.17
C THR A 174 34.67 11.28 7.76
N LEU A 175 34.68 11.85 6.56
CA LEU A 175 35.79 12.70 6.08
C LEU A 175 35.79 14.11 6.67
N LEU A 176 34.66 14.57 7.23
CA LEU A 176 34.53 15.89 7.85
C LEU A 176 34.81 15.87 9.37
N GLU A 177 34.92 14.68 9.97
CA GLU A 177 35.24 14.52 11.39
C GLU A 177 36.77 14.27 11.64
N GLU A 178 37.58 14.17 10.58
CA GLU A 178 39.03 13.96 10.65
C GLU A 178 39.84 15.24 10.35
N GLU A 179 39.25 16.44 10.21
CA GLU A 179 39.88 17.75 10.15
C GLU A 179 39.70 18.52 11.47
#